data_2cea908588440350655da6b406d1d777
#
_entry.id   2cea908588440350655da6b406d1d777
#
_cell.length_a   1.000
_cell.length_b   1.000
_cell.length_c   1.000
_cell.angle_alpha   90.00
_cell.angle_beta   90.00
_cell.angle_gamma   90.00
#
_symmetry.space_group_name_H-M   'P 1'
#
loop_
_entity.id
_entity.type
_entity.pdbx_description
1 polymer ?
#
loop_
_entity_poly.entity_id
_entity_poly.type
_entity_poly.pdbx_seq_one_letter_code
_entity_poly.pdbx_strand_id
1 'polypeptide(L)'
;MQDKLVIHGGRPLRGEVAISGGKNAAVAIIPAALLAHTPCTIENLPDIEDVHVLIDMLRWLGAGVDFRNNVMEVDPTTVDKYDPPEELCNCMRASYYLAPVLAGLFGRAEVPLPGGCNIGARPIDQTIKGMQALGAEVKVERGVLFVSAESLHGAEIYLDMPSVGATVNTMLMAVNASGDRKSVV
;
A
#
# COMPACT_ATOMS: atom_id res chain seq x y z
N MET A 1 -24.25 -13.82 -0.90
CA MET A 1 -25.50 -13.03 -0.64
C MET A 1 -25.14 -11.57 -0.82
N GLN A 2 -25.90 -10.80 -1.60
CA GLN A 2 -25.68 -9.35 -1.65
C GLN A 2 -26.32 -8.74 -0.41
N ASP A 3 -25.52 -8.08 0.43
CA ASP A 3 -26.01 -7.34 1.59
C ASP A 3 -26.81 -6.13 1.12
N LYS A 4 -27.96 -5.88 1.76
CA LYS A 4 -28.83 -4.75 1.47
C LYS A 4 -28.81 -3.78 2.63
N LEU A 5 -28.46 -2.53 2.35
CA LEU A 5 -28.65 -1.43 3.30
C LEU A 5 -30.04 -0.82 3.09
N VAL A 6 -30.90 -0.89 4.12
CA VAL A 6 -32.23 -0.28 4.09
C VAL A 6 -32.23 0.90 5.05
N ILE A 7 -32.47 2.11 4.51
CA ILE A 7 -32.44 3.35 5.28
C ILE A 7 -33.86 3.94 5.36
N HIS A 8 -34.38 4.08 6.57
CA HIS A 8 -35.62 4.80 6.85
C HIS A 8 -35.24 6.21 7.37
N GLY A 9 -35.34 7.20 6.50
CA GLY A 9 -35.06 8.60 6.81
C GLY A 9 -36.21 9.32 7.53
N GLY A 10 -36.13 10.66 7.59
CA GLY A 10 -37.21 11.55 8.06
C GLY A 10 -37.15 11.88 9.55
N ARG A 11 -36.10 11.47 10.26
CA ARG A 11 -35.85 11.87 11.66
C ARG A 11 -34.51 12.58 11.79
N PRO A 12 -34.41 13.70 12.51
CA PRO A 12 -33.13 14.33 12.80
C PRO A 12 -32.31 13.42 13.71
N LEU A 13 -31.05 13.16 13.32
CA LEU A 13 -30.11 12.40 14.12
C LEU A 13 -29.47 13.31 15.16
N ARG A 14 -29.37 12.83 16.40
CA ARG A 14 -28.67 13.49 17.52
C ARG A 14 -27.90 12.45 18.29
N GLY A 15 -26.63 12.71 18.57
CA GLY A 15 -25.78 11.80 19.33
C GLY A 15 -24.31 12.03 19.02
N GLU A 16 -23.46 11.24 19.65
CA GLU A 16 -22.02 11.20 19.43
C GLU A 16 -21.64 9.88 18.78
N VAL A 17 -20.72 9.94 17.83
CA VAL A 17 -20.17 8.76 17.15
C VAL A 17 -18.66 8.81 17.22
N ALA A 18 -18.06 7.77 17.76
CA ALA A 18 -16.61 7.61 17.66
C ALA A 18 -16.20 7.31 16.21
N ILE A 19 -15.32 8.13 15.66
CA ILE A 19 -14.80 7.95 14.30
C ILE A 19 -13.67 6.95 14.33
N SER A 20 -13.78 5.89 13.53
CA SER A 20 -12.69 4.95 13.29
C SER A 20 -11.61 5.54 12.39
N GLY A 21 -10.43 4.93 12.39
CA GLY A 21 -9.36 5.27 11.44
C GLY A 21 -9.81 5.17 9.98
N GLY A 22 -9.18 5.96 9.12
CA GLY A 22 -9.53 6.03 7.70
C GLY A 22 -8.95 4.86 6.90
N LYS A 23 -9.79 4.20 6.08
CA LYS A 23 -9.36 3.13 5.17
C LYS A 23 -8.13 3.52 4.35
N ASN A 24 -8.13 4.70 3.73
CA ASN A 24 -7.06 5.12 2.83
C ASN A 24 -5.73 5.37 3.56
N ALA A 25 -5.78 5.78 4.82
CA ALA A 25 -4.60 5.86 5.67
C ALA A 25 -4.08 4.46 6.02
N ALA A 26 -4.97 3.54 6.42
CA ALA A 26 -4.62 2.18 6.77
C ALA A 26 -3.87 1.45 5.64
N VAL A 27 -4.39 1.51 4.39
CA VAL A 27 -3.78 0.83 3.25
C VAL A 27 -2.41 1.41 2.83
N ALA A 28 -2.06 2.61 3.29
CA ALA A 28 -0.75 3.20 3.09
C ALA A 28 0.22 2.88 4.24
N ILE A 29 -0.25 2.98 5.49
CA ILE A 29 0.58 2.84 6.69
C ILE A 29 0.94 1.36 6.96
N ILE A 30 0.02 0.43 6.68
CA ILE A 30 0.26 -1.00 6.93
C ILE A 30 1.46 -1.53 6.11
N PRO A 31 1.56 -1.32 4.78
CA PRO A 31 2.77 -1.66 4.05
C PRO A 31 4.02 -0.91 4.53
N ALA A 32 3.87 0.37 4.95
CA ALA A 32 4.99 1.16 5.47
C ALA A 32 5.61 0.56 6.74
N ALA A 33 4.84 -0.18 7.54
CA ALA A 33 5.35 -0.86 8.73
C ALA A 33 6.50 -1.84 8.43
N LEU A 34 6.52 -2.43 7.23
CA LEU A 34 7.63 -3.29 6.81
C LEU A 34 8.97 -2.54 6.70
N LEU A 35 8.93 -1.24 6.44
CA LEU A 35 10.12 -0.39 6.32
C LEU A 35 10.71 0.03 7.68
N ALA A 36 10.05 -0.28 8.78
CA ALA A 36 10.51 0.09 10.11
C ALA A 36 11.73 -0.70 10.59
N HIS A 37 12.03 -1.87 10.00
CA HIS A 37 13.10 -2.80 10.36
C HIS A 37 13.06 -3.31 11.82
N THR A 38 12.08 -2.89 12.61
CA THR A 38 11.84 -3.28 14.01
C THR A 38 10.34 -3.43 14.23
N PRO A 39 9.91 -4.23 15.23
CA PRO A 39 8.50 -4.30 15.58
C PRO A 39 7.90 -2.92 15.84
N CYS A 40 6.71 -2.71 15.32
CA CYS A 40 5.97 -1.46 15.47
C CYS A 40 4.49 -1.71 15.72
N THR A 41 3.81 -0.72 16.31
CA THR A 41 2.38 -0.76 16.61
C THR A 41 1.66 0.33 15.83
N ILE A 42 0.55 -0.04 15.20
CA ILE A 42 -0.34 0.88 14.49
C ILE A 42 -1.68 0.88 15.22
N GLU A 43 -2.07 2.03 15.75
CA GLU A 43 -3.32 2.20 16.50
C GLU A 43 -4.42 2.78 15.61
N ASN A 44 -5.66 2.62 16.08
CA ASN A 44 -6.86 3.17 15.44
C ASN A 44 -7.04 2.72 13.98
N LEU A 45 -6.69 1.49 13.65
CA LEU A 45 -6.99 0.92 12.34
C LEU A 45 -8.46 0.52 12.25
N PRO A 46 -9.15 0.76 11.12
CA PRO A 46 -10.51 0.28 10.94
C PRO A 46 -10.51 -1.24 10.78
N ASP A 47 -11.49 -1.91 11.41
CA ASP A 47 -11.71 -3.34 11.24
C ASP A 47 -12.57 -3.57 9.98
N ILE A 48 -11.90 -3.67 8.83
CA ILE A 48 -12.49 -3.79 7.50
C ILE A 48 -11.74 -4.83 6.66
N GLU A 49 -12.39 -5.34 5.61
CA GLU A 49 -11.87 -6.38 4.74
C GLU A 49 -10.49 -6.04 4.14
N ASP A 50 -10.29 -4.80 3.66
CA ASP A 50 -9.00 -4.38 3.09
C ASP A 50 -7.84 -4.50 4.11
N VAL A 51 -8.10 -4.27 5.39
CA VAL A 51 -7.10 -4.41 6.46
C VAL A 51 -6.77 -5.89 6.67
N HIS A 52 -7.77 -6.77 6.67
CA HIS A 52 -7.55 -8.22 6.79
C HIS A 52 -6.79 -8.79 5.60
N VAL A 53 -7.10 -8.35 4.37
CA VAL A 53 -6.35 -8.74 3.18
C VAL A 53 -4.88 -8.32 3.28
N LEU A 54 -4.60 -7.11 3.77
CA LEU A 54 -3.21 -6.68 4.00
C LEU A 54 -2.52 -7.51 5.09
N ILE A 55 -3.21 -7.85 6.16
CA ILE A 55 -2.67 -8.75 7.19
C ILE A 55 -2.23 -10.08 6.57
N ASP A 56 -3.07 -10.67 5.74
CA ASP A 56 -2.77 -11.94 5.10
C ASP A 56 -1.59 -11.81 4.11
N MET A 57 -1.50 -10.69 3.39
CA MET A 57 -0.33 -10.38 2.54
C MET A 57 0.96 -10.26 3.36
N LEU A 58 0.93 -9.51 4.46
CA LEU A 58 2.09 -9.33 5.32
C LEU A 58 2.56 -10.66 5.92
N ARG A 59 1.61 -11.48 6.38
CA ARG A 59 1.90 -12.84 6.88
C ARG A 59 2.49 -13.74 5.79
N TRP A 60 1.95 -13.67 4.57
CA TRP A 60 2.52 -14.40 3.44
C TRP A 60 3.98 -13.99 3.18
N LEU A 61 4.26 -12.68 3.27
CA LEU A 61 5.61 -12.14 3.09
C LEU A 61 6.57 -12.51 4.21
N GLY A 62 6.08 -13.11 5.30
CA GLY A 62 6.88 -13.57 6.43
C GLY A 62 6.83 -12.65 7.66
N ALA A 63 6.07 -11.55 7.64
CA ALA A 63 5.94 -10.71 8.81
C ALA A 63 5.10 -11.35 9.93
N GLY A 64 5.48 -11.11 11.18
CA GLY A 64 4.63 -11.37 12.33
C GLY A 64 3.55 -10.30 12.42
N VAL A 65 2.27 -10.67 12.45
CA VAL A 65 1.17 -9.71 12.55
C VAL A 65 0.12 -10.21 13.54
N ASP A 66 -0.18 -9.38 14.54
CA ASP A 66 -1.33 -9.52 15.43
C ASP A 66 -2.24 -8.30 15.31
N PHE A 67 -3.56 -8.53 15.17
CA PHE A 67 -4.54 -7.45 15.04
C PHE A 67 -5.69 -7.69 16.00
N ARG A 68 -5.86 -6.81 16.96
CA ARG A 68 -6.93 -6.87 17.98
C ARG A 68 -7.38 -5.46 18.39
N ASN A 69 -8.67 -5.28 18.57
CA ASN A 69 -9.23 -4.02 19.08
C ASN A 69 -8.75 -2.77 18.32
N ASN A 70 -8.69 -2.84 16.98
CA ASN A 70 -8.24 -1.74 16.12
C ASN A 70 -6.76 -1.36 16.30
N VAL A 71 -5.95 -2.23 16.92
CA VAL A 71 -4.51 -2.10 17.08
C VAL A 71 -3.82 -3.26 16.36
N MET A 72 -2.82 -2.94 15.55
CA MET A 72 -2.01 -3.92 14.83
C MET A 72 -0.56 -3.84 15.31
N GLU A 73 -0.03 -4.97 15.73
CA GLU A 73 1.39 -5.16 15.98
C GLU A 73 2.00 -5.83 14.75
N VAL A 74 3.07 -5.26 14.22
CA VAL A 74 3.79 -5.78 13.05
C VAL A 74 5.24 -6.00 13.40
N ASP A 75 5.71 -7.22 13.22
CA ASP A 75 7.14 -7.56 13.27
C ASP A 75 7.64 -7.84 11.85
N PRO A 76 8.38 -6.91 11.23
CA PRO A 76 8.92 -7.05 9.88
C PRO A 76 10.23 -7.84 9.82
N THR A 77 10.82 -8.23 10.95
CA THR A 77 12.19 -8.77 11.00
C THR A 77 12.35 -10.13 10.32
N THR A 78 11.25 -10.83 10.09
CA THR A 78 11.20 -12.15 9.46
C THR A 78 10.69 -12.15 8.02
N VAL A 79 10.50 -10.96 7.43
CA VAL A 79 10.07 -10.83 6.02
C VAL A 79 11.16 -11.33 5.10
N ASP A 80 10.85 -12.33 4.26
CA ASP A 80 11.78 -13.02 3.38
C ASP A 80 11.33 -13.16 1.93
N LYS A 81 10.13 -12.65 1.58
CA LYS A 81 9.55 -12.74 0.23
C LYS A 81 9.28 -11.35 -0.35
N TYR A 82 9.32 -11.27 -1.67
CA TYR A 82 9.11 -10.03 -2.44
C TYR A 82 7.97 -10.14 -3.47
N ASP A 83 7.21 -11.22 -3.43
CA ASP A 83 6.17 -11.64 -4.39
C ASP A 83 4.88 -12.04 -3.66
N PRO A 84 3.98 -11.11 -3.35
CA PRO A 84 2.69 -11.44 -2.75
C PRO A 84 1.82 -12.25 -3.72
N PRO A 85 0.97 -13.18 -3.22
CA PRO A 85 0.19 -14.06 -4.09
C PRO A 85 -0.88 -13.31 -4.87
N GLU A 86 -1.10 -13.73 -6.12
CA GLU A 86 -2.04 -13.10 -7.04
C GLU A 86 -3.47 -13.08 -6.47
N GLU A 87 -3.87 -14.14 -5.77
CA GLU A 87 -5.20 -14.26 -5.18
C GLU A 87 -5.49 -13.12 -4.19
N LEU A 88 -4.52 -12.79 -3.33
CA LEU A 88 -4.65 -11.68 -2.39
C LEU A 88 -4.55 -10.33 -3.09
N CYS A 89 -3.67 -10.19 -4.07
CA CYS A 89 -3.52 -8.96 -4.84
C CYS A 89 -4.80 -8.59 -5.59
N ASN A 90 -5.56 -9.58 -6.05
CA ASN A 90 -6.84 -9.37 -6.74
C ASN A 90 -7.98 -8.95 -5.81
N CYS A 91 -7.86 -9.17 -4.49
CA CYS A 91 -8.89 -8.78 -3.52
C CYS A 91 -8.95 -7.28 -3.29
N MET A 92 -7.83 -6.56 -3.47
CA MET A 92 -7.80 -5.12 -3.21
C MET A 92 -6.87 -4.38 -4.18
N ARG A 93 -7.33 -3.19 -4.60
CA ARG A 93 -6.53 -2.39 -5.52
C ARG A 93 -5.20 -1.89 -4.91
N ALA A 94 -5.18 -1.53 -3.63
CA ALA A 94 -4.01 -0.98 -2.98
C ALA A 94 -2.88 -2.01 -2.76
N SER A 95 -3.05 -3.27 -3.19
CA SER A 95 -2.01 -4.30 -3.14
C SER A 95 -0.69 -3.85 -3.78
N TYR A 96 -0.74 -3.05 -4.85
CA TYR A 96 0.46 -2.54 -5.51
C TYR A 96 1.29 -1.55 -4.66
N TYR A 97 0.79 -1.12 -3.48
CA TYR A 97 1.59 -0.33 -2.52
C TYR A 97 2.72 -1.16 -1.89
N LEU A 98 2.62 -2.48 -1.97
CA LEU A 98 3.71 -3.37 -1.56
C LEU A 98 4.92 -3.28 -2.52
N ALA A 99 4.72 -2.93 -3.79
CA ALA A 99 5.81 -2.92 -4.77
C ALA A 99 6.98 -1.99 -4.38
N PRO A 100 6.77 -0.70 -4.04
CA PRO A 100 7.86 0.17 -3.61
C PRO A 100 8.48 -0.25 -2.27
N VAL A 101 7.70 -0.84 -1.37
CA VAL A 101 8.18 -1.32 -0.07
C VAL A 101 9.11 -2.51 -0.26
N LEU A 102 8.67 -3.52 -1.00
CA LEU A 102 9.44 -4.74 -1.26
C LEU A 102 10.68 -4.44 -2.11
N ALA A 103 10.55 -3.56 -3.13
CA ALA A 103 11.69 -3.13 -3.90
C ALA A 103 12.73 -2.38 -3.05
N GLY A 104 12.30 -1.57 -2.10
CA GLY A 104 13.18 -0.91 -1.15
C GLY A 104 13.88 -1.87 -0.19
N LEU A 105 13.22 -2.96 0.23
CA LEU A 105 13.77 -3.95 1.16
C LEU A 105 14.71 -4.95 0.47
N PHE A 106 14.33 -5.42 -0.71
CA PHE A 106 14.99 -6.56 -1.39
C PHE A 106 15.73 -6.17 -2.67
N GLY A 107 15.69 -4.89 -3.07
CA GLY A 107 16.18 -4.45 -4.38
C GLY A 107 15.30 -4.90 -5.55
N ARG A 108 14.20 -5.61 -5.29
CA ARG A 108 13.25 -6.12 -6.30
C ARG A 108 11.87 -6.37 -5.71
N ALA A 109 10.85 -6.31 -6.57
CA ALA A 109 9.49 -6.73 -6.23
C ALA A 109 8.77 -7.27 -7.47
N GLU A 110 7.89 -8.25 -7.25
CA GLU A 110 7.02 -8.83 -8.28
C GLU A 110 5.58 -8.83 -7.72
N VAL A 111 4.79 -7.82 -8.10
CA VAL A 111 3.47 -7.62 -7.51
C VAL A 111 2.41 -7.73 -8.59
N PRO A 112 1.53 -8.74 -8.53
CA PRO A 112 0.38 -8.82 -9.40
C PRO A 112 -0.48 -7.57 -9.28
N LEU A 113 -0.81 -6.95 -10.41
CA LEU A 113 -1.72 -5.83 -10.44
C LEU A 113 -3.16 -6.33 -10.33
N PRO A 114 -3.98 -5.73 -9.48
CA PRO A 114 -5.36 -6.12 -9.35
C PRO A 114 -6.08 -5.96 -10.68
N GLY A 115 -6.89 -6.93 -11.04
CA GLY A 115 -7.74 -6.92 -12.23
C GLY A 115 -8.62 -5.66 -12.27
N GLY A 116 -9.18 -5.35 -13.43
CA GLY A 116 -9.94 -4.13 -13.68
C GLY A 116 -11.02 -3.87 -12.63
N CYS A 117 -10.97 -2.68 -12.06
CA CYS A 117 -12.02 -2.23 -11.14
C CYS A 117 -13.26 -1.84 -11.94
N ASN A 118 -14.46 -2.17 -11.48
CA ASN A 118 -15.76 -1.81 -12.08
C ASN A 118 -15.96 -0.27 -12.24
N ILE A 119 -15.06 0.55 -11.70
CA ILE A 119 -15.12 2.02 -11.74
C ILE A 119 -14.25 2.61 -12.88
N GLY A 120 -13.65 1.78 -13.73
CA GLY A 120 -12.86 2.17 -14.90
C GLY A 120 -11.35 2.03 -14.73
N ALA A 121 -10.64 2.26 -15.85
CA ALA A 121 -9.18 2.22 -15.87
C ALA A 121 -8.60 3.31 -14.97
N ARG A 122 -7.72 2.93 -14.07
CA ARG A 122 -6.94 3.86 -13.24
C ARG A 122 -5.47 3.56 -13.45
N PRO A 123 -4.84 4.24 -14.39
CA PRO A 123 -3.44 4.00 -14.74
C PRO A 123 -2.53 4.22 -13.52
N ILE A 124 -1.42 3.50 -13.46
CA ILE A 124 -0.37 3.64 -12.45
C ILE A 124 0.88 4.33 -13.02
N ASP A 125 0.74 4.99 -14.17
CA ASP A 125 1.80 5.68 -14.90
C ASP A 125 2.54 6.69 -14.02
N GLN A 126 1.82 7.49 -13.22
CA GLN A 126 2.44 8.43 -12.29
C GLN A 126 3.20 7.74 -11.15
N THR A 127 2.73 6.57 -10.72
CA THR A 127 3.45 5.73 -9.74
C THR A 127 4.75 5.20 -10.34
N ILE A 128 4.69 4.68 -11.57
CA ILE A 128 5.86 4.20 -12.30
C ILE A 128 6.86 5.34 -12.50
N LYS A 129 6.37 6.52 -12.91
CA LYS A 129 7.21 7.73 -13.10
C LYS A 129 7.95 8.09 -11.79
N GLY A 130 7.25 8.08 -10.65
CA GLY A 130 7.86 8.36 -9.35
C GLY A 130 8.93 7.34 -8.96
N MET A 131 8.68 6.05 -9.16
CA MET A 131 9.66 4.99 -8.89
C MET A 131 10.89 5.10 -9.78
N GLN A 132 10.69 5.35 -11.09
CA GLN A 132 11.77 5.51 -12.06
C GLN A 132 12.63 6.73 -11.77
N ALA A 133 12.03 7.83 -11.31
CA ALA A 133 12.78 9.02 -10.91
C ALA A 133 13.71 8.77 -9.71
N LEU A 134 13.35 7.83 -8.83
CA LEU A 134 14.20 7.38 -7.72
C LEU A 134 15.25 6.34 -8.13
N GLY A 135 15.37 6.00 -9.42
CA GLY A 135 16.38 5.08 -9.96
C GLY A 135 15.92 3.62 -10.10
N ALA A 136 14.64 3.32 -9.92
CA ALA A 136 14.12 1.98 -10.13
C ALA A 136 13.85 1.70 -11.62
N GLU A 137 14.11 0.48 -12.06
CA GLU A 137 13.58 -0.04 -13.32
C GLU A 137 12.21 -0.67 -13.06
N VAL A 138 11.20 -0.24 -13.82
CA VAL A 138 9.82 -0.68 -13.64
C VAL A 138 9.25 -1.18 -14.95
N LYS A 139 8.70 -2.40 -14.95
CA LYS A 139 8.03 -3.02 -16.09
C LYS A 139 6.69 -3.60 -15.65
N VAL A 140 5.71 -3.56 -16.55
CA VAL A 140 4.44 -4.25 -16.38
C VAL A 140 4.34 -5.31 -17.47
N GLU A 141 4.38 -6.56 -17.09
CA GLU A 141 4.29 -7.69 -18.02
C GLU A 141 3.23 -8.68 -17.51
N ARG A 142 2.31 -9.07 -18.37
CA ARG A 142 1.24 -10.06 -18.09
C ARG A 142 0.47 -9.78 -16.80
N GLY A 143 0.22 -8.52 -16.50
CA GLY A 143 -0.52 -8.12 -15.29
C GLY A 143 0.30 -8.11 -14.00
N VAL A 144 1.62 -8.30 -14.08
CA VAL A 144 2.54 -8.21 -12.93
C VAL A 144 3.40 -6.97 -13.06
N LEU A 145 3.54 -6.24 -11.97
CA LEU A 145 4.46 -5.12 -11.82
C LEU A 145 5.80 -5.64 -11.32
N PHE A 146 6.81 -5.61 -12.19
CA PHE A 146 8.19 -5.92 -11.88
C PHE A 146 8.94 -4.65 -11.56
N VAL A 147 9.59 -4.61 -10.41
CA VAL A 147 10.41 -3.47 -9.98
C VAL A 147 11.81 -3.99 -9.63
N SER A 148 12.85 -3.39 -10.23
CA SER A 148 14.24 -3.59 -9.86
C SER A 148 14.80 -2.28 -9.32
N ALA A 149 15.41 -2.31 -8.14
CA ALA A 149 15.86 -1.13 -7.40
C ALA A 149 17.24 -1.38 -6.76
N GLU A 150 18.24 -1.62 -7.59
CA GLU A 150 19.61 -1.91 -7.13
C GLU A 150 20.26 -0.72 -6.42
N SER A 151 19.92 0.50 -6.84
CA SER A 151 20.48 1.73 -6.25
C SER A 151 19.45 2.85 -6.30
N LEU A 152 18.73 3.02 -5.21
CA LEU A 152 17.78 4.12 -5.05
C LEU A 152 18.51 5.41 -4.65
N HIS A 153 18.18 6.51 -5.29
CA HIS A 153 18.78 7.82 -5.05
C HIS A 153 17.72 8.92 -4.93
N GLY A 154 18.09 10.02 -4.29
CA GLY A 154 17.24 11.20 -4.17
C GLY A 154 16.99 11.86 -5.52
N ALA A 155 15.79 12.41 -5.68
CA ALA A 155 15.37 13.09 -6.89
C ALA A 155 14.34 14.18 -6.61
N GLU A 156 14.26 15.14 -7.51
CA GLU A 156 13.14 16.06 -7.58
C GLU A 156 12.10 15.50 -8.56
N ILE A 157 10.89 15.22 -8.07
CA ILE A 157 9.89 14.45 -8.80
C ILE A 157 8.67 15.31 -9.07
N TYR A 158 8.37 15.52 -10.35
CA TYR A 158 7.17 16.21 -10.80
C TYR A 158 6.15 15.21 -11.35
N LEU A 159 4.98 15.16 -10.72
CA LEU A 159 3.84 14.40 -11.25
C LEU A 159 3.09 15.27 -12.26
N ASP A 160 2.63 14.66 -13.36
CA ASP A 160 1.90 15.37 -14.41
C ASP A 160 0.48 15.75 -13.98
N MET A 161 -0.02 15.07 -12.93
CA MET A 161 -1.32 15.33 -12.31
C MET A 161 -1.29 14.92 -10.84
N PRO A 162 -2.13 15.56 -9.99
CA PRO A 162 -2.28 15.13 -8.60
C PRO A 162 -2.73 13.67 -8.50
N SER A 163 -1.98 12.85 -7.77
CA SER A 163 -2.28 11.45 -7.57
C SER A 163 -1.86 10.99 -6.19
N VAL A 164 -2.84 10.70 -5.33
CA VAL A 164 -2.60 10.17 -3.97
C VAL A 164 -1.81 8.86 -4.03
N GLY A 165 -2.19 7.95 -4.93
CA GLY A 165 -1.50 6.67 -5.08
C GLY A 165 -0.05 6.84 -5.49
N ALA A 166 0.25 7.70 -6.47
CA ALA A 166 1.61 7.97 -6.91
C ALA A 166 2.43 8.62 -5.79
N THR A 167 1.88 9.62 -5.10
CA THR A 167 2.56 10.28 -3.97
C THR A 167 2.93 9.29 -2.87
N VAL A 168 1.97 8.48 -2.43
CA VAL A 168 2.21 7.47 -1.38
C VAL A 168 3.27 6.46 -1.81
N ASN A 169 3.14 5.88 -3.01
CA ASN A 169 4.10 4.87 -3.49
C ASN A 169 5.51 5.45 -3.67
N THR A 170 5.61 6.68 -4.16
CA THR A 170 6.90 7.38 -4.27
C THR A 170 7.52 7.62 -2.88
N MET A 171 6.71 8.06 -1.90
CA MET A 171 7.18 8.22 -0.52
C MET A 171 7.66 6.91 0.09
N LEU A 172 6.92 5.81 -0.08
CA LEU A 172 7.28 4.48 0.42
C LEU A 172 8.64 4.02 -0.14
N MET A 173 8.87 4.19 -1.45
CA MET A 173 10.16 3.84 -2.06
C MET A 173 11.28 4.77 -1.61
N ALA A 174 11.00 6.06 -1.47
CA ALA A 174 11.98 7.07 -1.10
C ALA A 174 12.55 6.88 0.31
N VAL A 175 11.90 6.11 1.19
CA VAL A 175 12.43 5.79 2.54
C VAL A 175 13.82 5.15 2.43
N ASN A 176 14.03 4.27 1.45
CA ASN A 176 15.28 3.56 1.24
C ASN A 176 16.22 4.22 0.21
N ALA A 177 15.85 5.39 -0.33
CA ALA A 177 16.70 6.10 -1.26
C ALA A 177 17.78 6.92 -0.52
N SER A 178 18.99 7.01 -1.09
CA SER A 178 20.06 7.87 -0.61
C SER A 178 19.91 9.30 -1.12
N GLY A 179 20.35 10.30 -0.36
CA GLY A 179 20.32 11.71 -0.77
C GLY A 179 19.00 12.43 -0.49
N ASP A 180 18.87 13.67 -0.98
CA ASP A 180 17.69 14.49 -0.78
C ASP A 180 16.53 14.10 -1.71
N ARG A 181 15.32 14.19 -1.20
CA ARG A 181 14.10 13.76 -1.90
C ARG A 181 13.05 14.86 -1.82
N LYS A 182 12.63 15.32 -2.98
CA LYS A 182 11.61 16.35 -3.09
C LYS A 182 10.54 15.91 -4.09
N SER A 183 9.30 15.85 -3.63
CA SER A 183 8.14 15.62 -4.51
C SER A 183 7.38 16.93 -4.68
N VAL A 184 7.07 17.26 -5.92
CA VAL A 184 6.25 18.43 -6.29
C VAL A 184 5.04 17.93 -7.08
N VAL A 185 3.85 18.35 -6.67
CA VAL A 185 2.57 17.99 -7.26
C VAL A 185 1.92 19.23 -7.82
#